data_a7a0023ed4aa8cb2866c8fdcd49d2104
#
_entry.id   a7a0023ed4aa8cb2866c8fdcd49d2104
#
_cell.length_a   1.000
_cell.length_b   1.000
_cell.length_c   1.000
_cell.angle_alpha   90.00
_cell.angle_beta   90.00
_cell.angle_gamma   90.00
#
_symmetry.space_group_name_H-M   'P 1'
#
loop_
_entity.id
_entity.type
_entity.pdbx_description
1 polymer ?
#
loop_
_entity_poly.entity_id
_entity_poly.type
_entity_poly.pdbx_seq_one_letter_code
_entity_poly.pdbx_strand_id
1 'polypeptide(L)'
;LDILRVQEQFSRGPGGMRMHLHYAADLNWRILDDYGSDELKAQYMDKFQDKTIFTCFALTEQSGGTGADIHTTAVKDENGDYILNGEKWLISHTDCCEFAYVIAVTDESKSGDERLSAFFVPVDTPGYEVTPMPHMMGARGAAHTGLKFTDMKLDKKYLLGEEGQGMEIAIHSLSVSRAHIAASNLGMCQRMLEMSLARANDRITFGKPIASRQMIK
;
A
#
# COMPACT_ATOMS: atom_id res chain seq x y z
N LEU A 1 10.74 12.85 12.19
CA LEU A 1 10.09 12.67 13.51
C LEU A 1 8.71 13.34 13.55
N ASP A 2 8.54 14.52 12.97
CA ASP A 2 7.28 15.27 13.06
C ASP A 2 6.13 14.60 12.29
N ILE A 3 6.41 14.01 11.15
CA ILE A 3 5.40 13.26 10.40
C ILE A 3 4.88 12.05 11.17
N LEU A 4 5.74 11.33 11.91
CA LEU A 4 5.31 10.21 12.75
C LEU A 4 4.42 10.68 13.91
N ARG A 5 4.68 11.86 14.49
CA ARG A 5 3.82 12.46 15.52
C ARG A 5 2.46 12.86 14.94
N VAL A 6 2.44 13.43 13.74
CA VAL A 6 1.18 13.72 13.04
C VAL A 6 0.40 12.45 12.79
N GLN A 7 1.07 11.40 12.31
CA GLN A 7 0.47 10.08 12.04
C GLN A 7 -0.11 9.46 13.32
N GLU A 8 0.61 9.53 14.43
CA GLU A 8 0.13 9.06 15.74
C GLU A 8 -1.16 9.79 16.16
N GLN A 9 -1.13 11.14 16.13
CA GLN A 9 -2.30 11.93 16.56
C GLN A 9 -3.50 11.75 15.63
N PHE A 10 -3.28 11.73 14.32
CA PHE A 10 -4.35 11.49 13.35
C PHE A 10 -4.99 10.11 13.51
N SER A 11 -4.20 9.11 13.86
CA SER A 11 -4.65 7.73 14.04
C SER A 11 -5.47 7.49 15.32
N ARG A 12 -5.64 8.50 16.17
CA ARG A 12 -6.63 8.50 17.25
C ARG A 12 -8.08 8.62 16.73
N GLY A 13 -8.25 8.97 15.47
CA GLY A 13 -9.53 8.97 14.76
C GLY A 13 -9.92 7.58 14.22
N PRO A 14 -10.95 7.52 13.36
CA PRO A 14 -11.40 6.27 12.73
C PRO A 14 -10.28 5.59 11.94
N GLY A 15 -10.14 4.26 12.12
CA GLY A 15 -9.03 3.49 11.56
C GLY A 15 -8.91 3.54 10.03
N GLY A 16 -10.01 3.68 9.29
CA GLY A 16 -9.97 3.83 7.82
C GLY A 16 -9.35 5.14 7.37
N MET A 17 -9.58 6.24 8.09
CA MET A 17 -9.03 7.55 7.73
C MET A 17 -7.50 7.59 7.79
N ARG A 18 -6.89 6.84 8.72
CA ARG A 18 -5.43 6.78 8.82
C ARG A 18 -4.76 6.24 7.56
N MET A 19 -5.45 5.35 6.84
CA MET A 19 -4.90 4.76 5.61
C MET A 19 -4.82 5.80 4.51
N HIS A 20 -5.79 6.70 4.40
CA HIS A 20 -5.71 7.80 3.44
C HIS A 20 -4.53 8.73 3.74
N LEU A 21 -4.29 9.07 5.01
CA LEU A 21 -3.11 9.85 5.38
C LEU A 21 -1.81 9.13 5.04
N HIS A 22 -1.75 7.83 5.30
CA HIS A 22 -0.58 7.01 5.02
C HIS A 22 -0.20 7.02 3.53
N TYR A 23 -1.18 6.90 2.64
CA TYR A 23 -0.95 6.93 1.19
C TYR A 23 -0.79 8.34 0.62
N ALA A 24 -1.50 9.33 1.19
CA ALA A 24 -1.42 10.71 0.71
C ALA A 24 -0.15 11.45 1.15
N ALA A 25 0.40 11.09 2.32
CA ALA A 25 1.45 11.90 2.93
C ALA A 25 2.86 11.42 2.59
N ASP A 26 3.07 10.15 2.17
CA ASP A 26 4.38 9.69 2.53
C ASP A 26 5.16 8.79 1.62
N LEU A 27 4.63 7.78 1.02
CA LEU A 27 5.53 6.71 0.65
C LEU A 27 5.69 6.50 -0.84
N ASN A 28 4.64 6.72 -1.54
CA ASN A 28 4.61 6.29 -2.93
C ASN A 28 5.35 7.26 -3.86
N TRP A 29 5.36 8.56 -3.56
CA TRP A 29 6.15 9.52 -4.34
C TRP A 29 7.66 9.25 -4.25
N ARG A 30 8.14 8.74 -3.11
CA ARG A 30 9.56 8.42 -2.92
C ARG A 30 10.04 7.29 -3.83
N ILE A 31 9.18 6.32 -4.11
CA ILE A 31 9.52 5.26 -5.07
C ILE A 31 9.83 5.88 -6.44
N LEU A 32 8.99 6.82 -6.87
CA LEU A 32 9.23 7.52 -8.13
C LEU A 32 10.46 8.42 -8.06
N ASP A 33 10.67 9.11 -6.94
CA ASP A 33 11.82 10.00 -6.74
C ASP A 33 13.14 9.22 -6.73
N ASP A 34 13.19 8.10 -6.03
CA ASP A 34 14.40 7.30 -5.88
C ASP A 34 14.70 6.44 -7.12
N TYR A 35 13.67 5.88 -7.77
CA TYR A 35 13.83 4.86 -8.81
C TYR A 35 13.20 5.19 -10.17
N GLY A 36 12.44 6.28 -10.28
CA GLY A 36 11.88 6.73 -11.55
C GLY A 36 12.94 7.26 -12.50
N SER A 37 12.74 7.09 -13.80
CA SER A 37 13.55 7.77 -14.82
C SER A 37 13.34 9.30 -14.75
N ASP A 38 14.28 10.06 -15.28
CA ASP A 38 14.16 11.53 -15.36
C ASP A 38 12.87 11.96 -16.09
N GLU A 39 12.46 11.19 -17.11
CA GLU A 39 11.20 11.42 -17.84
C GLU A 39 9.98 11.24 -16.94
N LEU A 40 9.90 10.15 -16.18
CA LEU A 40 8.79 9.91 -15.25
C LEU A 40 8.75 10.96 -14.13
N LYS A 41 9.92 11.32 -13.59
CA LYS A 41 10.02 12.36 -12.56
C LYS A 41 9.53 13.70 -13.09
N ALA A 42 9.99 14.13 -14.25
CA ALA A 42 9.55 15.38 -14.88
C ALA A 42 8.05 15.40 -15.19
N GLN A 43 7.46 14.25 -15.49
CA GLN A 43 6.03 14.15 -15.82
C GLN A 43 5.11 14.12 -14.61
N TYR A 44 5.55 13.53 -13.48
CA TYR A 44 4.64 13.18 -12.38
C TYR A 44 4.99 13.76 -11.01
N MET A 45 6.22 14.20 -10.74
CA MET A 45 6.61 14.66 -9.40
C MET A 45 5.81 15.87 -8.92
N ASP A 46 5.56 16.85 -9.78
CA ASP A 46 4.74 18.03 -9.44
C ASP A 46 3.31 17.61 -9.03
N LYS A 47 2.74 16.63 -9.72
CA LYS A 47 1.40 16.11 -9.42
C LYS A 47 1.33 15.42 -8.05
N PHE A 48 2.39 14.77 -7.61
CA PHE A 48 2.49 14.24 -6.26
C PHE A 48 2.56 15.38 -5.22
N GLN A 49 3.33 16.44 -5.49
CA GLN A 49 3.42 17.59 -4.60
C GLN A 49 2.07 18.31 -4.47
N ASP A 50 1.37 18.48 -5.57
CA ASP A 50 0.04 19.11 -5.63
C ASP A 50 -1.09 18.19 -5.13
N LYS A 51 -0.79 16.96 -4.73
CA LYS A 51 -1.78 15.96 -4.29
C LYS A 51 -2.87 15.67 -5.34
N THR A 52 -2.52 15.75 -6.62
CA THR A 52 -3.45 15.49 -7.72
C THR A 52 -3.40 14.07 -8.24
N ILE A 53 -2.40 13.29 -7.82
CA ILE A 53 -2.35 11.84 -8.08
C ILE A 53 -2.12 11.05 -6.80
N PHE A 54 -2.76 9.89 -6.76
CA PHE A 54 -2.59 8.89 -5.72
C PHE A 54 -2.13 7.58 -6.34
N THR A 55 -1.53 6.73 -5.53
CA THR A 55 -1.04 5.43 -5.99
C THR A 55 -1.44 4.34 -5.02
N CYS A 56 -1.53 3.11 -5.55
CA CYS A 56 -1.60 1.91 -4.74
C CYS A 56 -0.31 1.08 -4.89
N PHE A 57 -0.09 0.15 -3.95
CA PHE A 57 1.09 -0.71 -3.94
C PHE A 57 0.66 -2.18 -4.14
N ALA A 58 0.99 -2.74 -5.30
CA ALA A 58 0.50 -4.03 -5.78
C ALA A 58 1.62 -5.10 -5.76
N LEU A 59 1.89 -5.64 -4.56
CA LEU A 59 2.87 -6.69 -4.34
C LEU A 59 2.20 -8.06 -4.13
N THR A 60 1.29 -8.15 -3.16
CA THR A 60 0.68 -9.40 -2.66
C THR A 60 -0.18 -10.09 -3.71
N GLU A 61 -0.11 -11.42 -3.76
CA GLU A 61 -0.94 -12.29 -4.60
C GLU A 61 -1.72 -13.29 -3.74
N GLN A 62 -2.89 -13.71 -4.21
CA GLN A 62 -3.73 -14.66 -3.48
C GLN A 62 -3.08 -16.05 -3.39
N SER A 63 -2.42 -16.47 -4.46
CA SER A 63 -1.78 -17.79 -4.57
C SER A 63 -0.39 -17.84 -3.96
N GLY A 64 0.38 -16.75 -4.06
CA GLY A 64 1.81 -16.74 -3.73
C GLY A 64 2.19 -15.90 -2.51
N GLY A 65 1.29 -15.08 -1.97
CA GLY A 65 1.62 -14.21 -0.86
C GLY A 65 2.48 -13.00 -1.26
N THR A 66 3.56 -12.77 -0.52
CA THR A 66 4.48 -11.64 -0.74
C THR A 66 5.92 -12.15 -0.82
N GLY A 67 6.67 -11.75 -1.84
CA GLY A 67 8.08 -12.11 -1.97
C GLY A 67 8.37 -13.08 -3.10
N ALA A 68 9.19 -14.10 -2.85
CA ALA A 68 9.72 -14.99 -3.89
C ALA A 68 8.65 -15.81 -4.67
N ASP A 69 7.44 -15.92 -4.13
CA ASP A 69 6.34 -16.69 -4.72
C ASP A 69 5.42 -15.86 -5.64
N ILE A 70 5.89 -14.73 -6.14
CA ILE A 70 5.12 -13.89 -7.08
C ILE A 70 5.05 -14.57 -8.45
N HIS A 71 3.83 -14.62 -9.02
CA HIS A 71 3.51 -15.24 -10.30
C HIS A 71 3.07 -14.25 -11.38
N THR A 72 2.68 -13.02 -11.02
CA THR A 72 2.43 -11.97 -12.02
C THR A 72 3.68 -11.77 -12.87
N THR A 73 3.52 -11.84 -14.19
CA THR A 73 4.62 -11.73 -15.16
C THR A 73 4.59 -10.41 -15.91
N ALA A 74 5.75 -9.94 -16.33
CA ALA A 74 5.95 -8.82 -17.25
C ALA A 74 6.97 -9.22 -18.29
N VAL A 75 6.50 -9.74 -19.43
CA VAL A 75 7.35 -10.27 -20.49
C VAL A 75 7.60 -9.19 -21.54
N LYS A 76 8.86 -9.00 -21.95
CA LYS A 76 9.21 -8.05 -23.02
C LYS A 76 8.67 -8.50 -24.37
N ASP A 77 8.10 -7.56 -25.11
CA ASP A 77 7.77 -7.72 -26.52
C ASP A 77 8.97 -7.37 -27.42
N GLU A 78 8.76 -7.42 -28.74
CA GLU A 78 9.79 -7.16 -29.77
C GLU A 78 10.32 -5.71 -29.73
N ASN A 79 9.54 -4.75 -29.16
CA ASN A 79 9.92 -3.34 -29.04
C ASN A 79 10.62 -3.05 -27.69
N GLY A 80 10.69 -4.03 -26.82
CA GLY A 80 11.20 -3.90 -25.46
C GLY A 80 10.18 -3.37 -24.46
N ASP A 81 8.91 -3.21 -24.86
CA ASP A 81 7.80 -2.92 -23.97
C ASP A 81 7.36 -4.19 -23.23
N TYR A 82 6.58 -4.05 -22.19
CA TYR A 82 6.19 -5.19 -21.35
C TYR A 82 4.73 -5.58 -21.57
N ILE A 83 4.47 -6.89 -21.51
CA ILE A 83 3.12 -7.46 -21.48
C ILE A 83 2.93 -8.05 -20.08
N LEU A 84 2.04 -7.43 -19.28
CA LEU A 84 1.74 -7.87 -17.94
C LEU A 84 0.54 -8.83 -17.93
N ASN A 85 0.72 -9.94 -17.21
CA ASN A 85 -0.32 -10.94 -16.97
C ASN A 85 -0.24 -11.42 -15.51
N GLY A 86 -1.39 -11.55 -14.85
CA GLY A 86 -1.46 -12.05 -13.48
C GLY A 86 -2.50 -11.36 -12.62
N GLU A 87 -2.35 -11.51 -11.30
CA GLU A 87 -3.30 -10.96 -10.32
C GLU A 87 -2.59 -10.42 -9.08
N LYS A 88 -3.21 -9.45 -8.42
CA LYS A 88 -2.80 -8.94 -7.11
C LYS A 88 -3.96 -8.98 -6.14
N TRP A 89 -3.64 -9.05 -4.84
CA TRP A 89 -4.62 -9.27 -3.78
C TRP A 89 -4.36 -8.36 -2.58
N LEU A 90 -5.42 -7.98 -1.86
CA LEU A 90 -5.34 -7.08 -0.69
C LEU A 90 -4.76 -5.69 -1.02
N ILE A 91 -5.03 -5.18 -2.21
CA ILE A 91 -4.50 -3.90 -2.63
C ILE A 91 -5.39 -2.77 -2.12
N SER A 92 -4.79 -1.85 -1.38
CA SER A 92 -5.49 -0.71 -0.79
C SER A 92 -5.51 0.48 -1.76
N HIS A 93 -6.58 1.28 -1.70
CA HIS A 93 -6.74 2.54 -2.46
C HIS A 93 -6.87 2.41 -3.97
N THR A 94 -7.25 1.26 -4.47
CA THR A 94 -7.49 1.04 -5.90
C THR A 94 -8.68 1.80 -6.45
N ASP A 95 -9.58 2.27 -5.57
CA ASP A 95 -10.77 3.07 -5.89
C ASP A 95 -10.47 4.57 -6.12
N CYS A 96 -9.28 5.02 -5.77
CA CYS A 96 -8.91 6.43 -5.86
C CYS A 96 -7.49 6.68 -6.36
N CYS A 97 -6.81 5.65 -6.88
CA CYS A 97 -5.46 5.81 -7.43
C CYS A 97 -5.47 5.98 -8.96
N GLU A 98 -4.54 6.75 -9.47
CA GLU A 98 -4.26 6.92 -10.89
C GLU A 98 -3.14 5.98 -11.36
N PHE A 99 -2.31 5.50 -10.43
CA PHE A 99 -1.19 4.61 -10.73
C PHE A 99 -1.07 3.49 -9.67
N ALA A 100 -0.59 2.34 -10.13
CA ALA A 100 -0.21 1.23 -9.26
C ALA A 100 1.30 0.98 -9.34
N TYR A 101 1.98 0.84 -8.20
CA TYR A 101 3.32 0.23 -8.16
C TYR A 101 3.16 -1.29 -8.18
N VAL A 102 3.54 -1.91 -9.29
CA VAL A 102 3.33 -3.35 -9.50
C VAL A 102 4.67 -4.08 -9.49
N ILE A 103 4.78 -5.12 -8.67
CA ILE A 103 5.93 -6.04 -8.70
C ILE A 103 5.56 -7.26 -9.54
N ALA A 104 6.38 -7.57 -10.54
CA ALA A 104 6.15 -8.66 -11.45
C ALA A 104 7.45 -9.38 -11.82
N VAL A 105 7.33 -10.63 -12.28
CA VAL A 105 8.44 -11.45 -12.78
C VAL A 105 8.79 -11.00 -14.18
N THR A 106 10.02 -10.58 -14.41
CA THR A 106 10.56 -10.24 -15.73
C THR A 106 11.50 -11.30 -16.28
N ASP A 107 12.09 -12.13 -15.44
CA ASP A 107 13.02 -13.18 -15.85
C ASP A 107 12.82 -14.46 -15.04
N GLU A 108 12.13 -15.44 -15.62
CA GLU A 108 11.89 -16.75 -14.99
C GLU A 108 13.14 -17.64 -14.91
N SER A 109 14.21 -17.31 -15.63
CA SER A 109 15.48 -18.07 -15.59
C SER A 109 16.28 -17.79 -14.32
N LYS A 110 16.02 -16.65 -13.66
CA LYS A 110 16.63 -16.26 -12.39
C LYS A 110 15.87 -16.85 -11.19
N SER A 111 16.47 -16.80 -10.03
CA SER A 111 15.89 -17.29 -8.79
C SER A 111 15.77 -16.18 -7.75
N GLY A 112 14.87 -16.39 -6.77
CA GLY A 112 14.68 -15.45 -5.67
C GLY A 112 14.22 -14.07 -6.16
N ASP A 113 14.79 -13.03 -5.60
CA ASP A 113 14.39 -11.65 -5.82
C ASP A 113 14.88 -11.08 -7.17
N GLU A 114 15.96 -11.63 -7.72
CA GLU A 114 16.55 -11.17 -8.99
C GLU A 114 15.63 -11.34 -10.21
N ARG A 115 14.60 -12.17 -10.10
CA ARG A 115 13.59 -12.33 -11.15
C ARG A 115 12.52 -11.24 -11.17
N LEU A 116 12.45 -10.39 -10.13
CA LEU A 116 11.36 -9.45 -9.87
C LEU A 116 11.76 -8.03 -10.28
N SER A 117 10.86 -7.35 -10.97
CA SER A 117 11.00 -5.95 -11.32
C SER A 117 9.79 -5.14 -10.85
N ALA A 118 9.96 -3.82 -10.73
CA ALA A 118 8.94 -2.89 -10.29
C ALA A 118 8.49 -2.00 -11.44
N PHE A 119 7.19 -1.72 -11.51
CA PHE A 119 6.57 -0.92 -12.55
C PHE A 119 5.66 0.16 -11.96
N PHE A 120 5.66 1.33 -12.59
CA PHE A 120 4.72 2.43 -12.34
C PHE A 120 3.60 2.38 -13.36
N VAL A 121 2.49 1.72 -13.03
CA VAL A 121 1.44 1.33 -13.97
C VAL A 121 0.26 2.31 -13.92
N PRO A 122 -0.07 3.00 -15.04
CA PRO A 122 -1.31 3.78 -15.14
C PRO A 122 -2.53 2.86 -15.07
N VAL A 123 -3.52 3.21 -14.23
CA VAL A 123 -4.71 2.36 -14.02
C VAL A 123 -5.69 2.34 -15.19
N ASP A 124 -5.59 3.31 -16.09
CA ASP A 124 -6.39 3.39 -17.33
C ASP A 124 -5.81 2.58 -18.49
N THR A 125 -4.71 1.86 -18.26
CA THR A 125 -4.09 1.00 -19.29
C THR A 125 -5.02 -0.17 -19.63
N PRO A 126 -5.33 -0.41 -20.93
CA PRO A 126 -6.14 -1.56 -21.33
C PRO A 126 -5.59 -2.89 -20.80
N GLY A 127 -6.45 -3.70 -20.19
CA GLY A 127 -6.05 -4.96 -19.53
C GLY A 127 -5.83 -4.83 -18.02
N TYR A 128 -5.92 -3.62 -17.44
CA TYR A 128 -5.97 -3.40 -16.00
C TYR A 128 -7.42 -3.53 -15.51
N GLU A 129 -7.68 -4.38 -14.54
CA GLU A 129 -9.00 -4.61 -13.97
C GLU A 129 -8.94 -4.63 -12.45
N VAL A 130 -9.84 -3.89 -11.80
CA VAL A 130 -10.05 -3.94 -10.34
C VAL A 130 -11.09 -5.02 -10.04
N THR A 131 -10.71 -6.00 -9.21
CA THR A 131 -11.59 -7.11 -8.85
C THR A 131 -12.09 -6.98 -7.41
N PRO A 132 -13.37 -7.32 -7.14
CA PRO A 132 -13.94 -7.19 -5.80
C PRO A 132 -13.32 -8.18 -4.82
N MET A 133 -13.29 -7.77 -3.56
CA MET A 133 -12.89 -8.61 -2.44
C MET A 133 -13.97 -8.68 -1.36
N PRO A 134 -14.00 -9.74 -0.52
CA PRO A 134 -14.82 -9.77 0.68
C PRO A 134 -14.50 -8.62 1.63
N HIS A 135 -15.50 -8.11 2.33
CA HIS A 135 -15.31 -7.05 3.31
C HIS A 135 -14.37 -7.50 4.44
N MET A 136 -13.38 -6.66 4.73
CA MET A 136 -12.46 -6.89 5.84
C MET A 136 -13.10 -6.53 7.19
N MET A 137 -12.62 -7.13 8.27
CA MET A 137 -13.08 -6.87 9.62
C MET A 137 -12.73 -5.47 10.12
N GLY A 138 -11.73 -4.81 9.55
CA GLY A 138 -11.28 -3.47 9.94
C GLY A 138 -11.11 -2.53 8.76
N ALA A 139 -10.43 -1.39 8.99
CA ALA A 139 -10.07 -0.39 7.98
C ALA A 139 -11.26 0.08 7.12
N ARG A 140 -12.46 0.19 7.71
CA ARG A 140 -13.66 0.65 7.02
C ARG A 140 -13.46 2.08 6.51
N GLY A 141 -13.86 2.32 5.26
CA GLY A 141 -13.62 3.60 4.58
C GLY A 141 -12.33 3.64 3.76
N ALA A 142 -11.56 2.54 3.72
CA ALA A 142 -10.49 2.34 2.77
C ALA A 142 -10.82 1.10 1.92
N ALA A 143 -10.81 1.23 0.60
CA ALA A 143 -11.04 0.09 -0.27
C ALA A 143 -9.85 -0.86 -0.23
N HIS A 144 -10.15 -2.15 -0.21
CA HIS A 144 -9.20 -3.22 -0.47
C HIS A 144 -9.77 -4.09 -1.56
N THR A 145 -9.02 -4.30 -2.62
CA THR A 145 -9.48 -5.06 -3.79
C THR A 145 -8.40 -6.02 -4.27
N GLY A 146 -8.75 -6.86 -5.23
CA GLY A 146 -7.80 -7.51 -6.11
C GLY A 146 -7.55 -6.66 -7.34
N LEU A 147 -6.47 -6.95 -8.04
CA LEU A 147 -6.19 -6.46 -9.38
C LEU A 147 -5.97 -7.66 -10.30
N LYS A 148 -6.35 -7.50 -11.55
CA LYS A 148 -6.09 -8.48 -12.61
C LYS A 148 -5.49 -7.78 -13.81
N PHE A 149 -4.45 -8.37 -14.37
CA PHE A 149 -3.79 -7.93 -15.58
C PHE A 149 -3.98 -9.00 -16.66
N THR A 150 -4.49 -8.59 -17.82
CA THR A 150 -4.71 -9.50 -18.96
C THR A 150 -4.14 -8.87 -20.22
N ASP A 151 -3.05 -9.46 -20.73
CA ASP A 151 -2.31 -9.01 -21.91
C ASP A 151 -2.09 -7.49 -21.93
N MET A 152 -1.85 -6.92 -20.74
CA MET A 152 -1.73 -5.49 -20.54
C MET A 152 -0.39 -5.01 -21.07
N LYS A 153 -0.42 -4.18 -22.12
CA LYS A 153 0.77 -3.57 -22.71
C LYS A 153 1.20 -2.35 -21.93
N LEU A 154 2.46 -2.33 -21.50
CA LEU A 154 3.06 -1.26 -20.73
C LEU A 154 4.36 -0.81 -21.40
N ASP A 155 4.47 0.47 -21.72
CA ASP A 155 5.67 1.09 -22.27
C ASP A 155 6.86 0.88 -21.30
N LYS A 156 8.01 0.52 -21.83
CA LYS A 156 9.26 0.29 -21.07
C LYS A 156 9.67 1.45 -20.17
N LYS A 157 9.25 2.68 -20.48
CA LYS A 157 9.54 3.86 -19.65
C LYS A 157 8.97 3.75 -18.24
N TYR A 158 7.93 2.92 -18.03
CA TYR A 158 7.30 2.70 -16.73
C TYR A 158 8.05 1.70 -15.84
N LEU A 159 9.16 1.11 -16.29
CA LEU A 159 10.05 0.35 -15.42
C LEU A 159 10.69 1.30 -14.39
N LEU A 160 10.71 0.87 -13.13
CA LEU A 160 11.35 1.58 -12.02
C LEU A 160 12.71 0.93 -11.73
N GLY A 161 13.77 1.74 -11.70
CA GLY A 161 15.13 1.24 -11.56
C GLY A 161 15.51 0.34 -12.72
N GLU A 162 16.12 -0.80 -12.40
CA GLU A 162 16.54 -1.82 -13.35
C GLU A 162 15.74 -3.13 -13.17
N GLU A 163 15.74 -3.99 -14.18
CA GLU A 163 15.20 -5.34 -14.04
C GLU A 163 15.93 -6.12 -12.94
N GLY A 164 15.18 -6.84 -12.12
CA GLY A 164 15.72 -7.57 -10.98
C GLY A 164 15.74 -6.78 -9.67
N GLN A 165 15.44 -5.48 -9.67
CA GLN A 165 15.39 -4.64 -8.46
C GLN A 165 14.01 -4.56 -7.80
N GLY A 166 13.03 -5.28 -8.29
CA GLY A 166 11.64 -5.15 -7.82
C GLY A 166 11.46 -5.36 -6.32
N MET A 167 12.12 -6.36 -5.74
CA MET A 167 12.03 -6.63 -4.31
C MET A 167 12.83 -5.62 -3.46
N GLU A 168 13.96 -5.15 -3.94
CA GLU A 168 14.73 -4.07 -3.29
C GLU A 168 13.87 -2.82 -3.15
N ILE A 169 13.23 -2.39 -4.25
CA ILE A 169 12.32 -1.24 -4.29
C ILE A 169 11.13 -1.45 -3.34
N ALA A 170 10.54 -2.66 -3.34
CA ALA A 170 9.45 -3.01 -2.45
C ALA A 170 9.86 -2.92 -0.97
N ILE A 171 11.00 -3.49 -0.59
CA ILE A 171 11.51 -3.48 0.80
C ILE A 171 11.85 -2.06 1.23
N HIS A 172 12.46 -1.25 0.36
CA HIS A 172 12.75 0.15 0.64
C HIS A 172 11.47 0.91 1.03
N SER A 173 10.44 0.84 0.20
CA SER A 173 9.14 1.46 0.47
C SER A 173 8.49 0.92 1.76
N LEU A 174 8.45 -0.41 1.92
CA LEU A 174 7.83 -1.04 3.09
C LEU A 174 8.55 -0.70 4.40
N SER A 175 9.86 -0.44 4.38
CA SER A 175 10.62 -0.11 5.59
C SER A 175 10.19 1.22 6.20
N VAL A 176 9.95 2.23 5.37
CA VAL A 176 9.39 3.52 5.81
C VAL A 176 7.94 3.34 6.26
N SER A 177 7.15 2.59 5.49
CA SER A 177 5.75 2.27 5.80
C SER A 177 5.57 1.65 7.19
N ARG A 178 6.46 0.74 7.58
CA ARG A 178 6.41 0.08 8.91
C ARG A 178 6.52 1.07 10.07
N ALA A 179 7.37 2.10 9.96
CA ALA A 179 7.49 3.14 10.97
C ALA A 179 6.18 3.94 11.13
N HIS A 180 5.53 4.28 10.00
CA HIS A 180 4.24 4.96 10.00
C HIS A 180 3.11 4.09 10.58
N ILE A 181 3.08 2.80 10.26
CA ILE A 181 2.12 1.86 10.84
C ILE A 181 2.33 1.74 12.36
N ALA A 182 3.57 1.70 12.83
CA ALA A 182 3.88 1.66 14.26
C ALA A 182 3.35 2.91 14.98
N ALA A 183 3.61 4.10 14.45
CA ALA A 183 3.07 5.36 14.99
C ALA A 183 1.54 5.38 14.98
N SER A 184 0.91 4.91 13.90
CA SER A 184 -0.55 4.79 13.81
C SER A 184 -1.13 3.87 14.87
N ASN A 185 -0.52 2.71 15.09
CA ASN A 185 -0.97 1.75 16.09
C ASN A 185 -0.86 2.34 17.50
N LEU A 186 0.20 3.10 17.79
CA LEU A 186 0.35 3.78 19.08
C LEU A 186 -0.80 4.75 19.35
N GLY A 187 -1.14 5.61 18.38
CA GLY A 187 -2.26 6.54 18.48
C GLY A 187 -3.61 5.85 18.70
N MET A 188 -3.87 4.77 17.96
CA MET A 188 -5.10 3.97 18.15
C MET A 188 -5.15 3.31 19.53
N CYS A 189 -4.05 2.70 19.99
CA CYS A 189 -3.97 2.06 21.30
C CYS A 189 -4.24 3.08 22.42
N GLN A 190 -3.62 4.25 22.35
CA GLN A 190 -3.82 5.32 23.32
C GLN A 190 -5.30 5.77 23.35
N ARG A 191 -5.91 5.96 22.20
CA ARG A 191 -7.33 6.34 22.12
C ARG A 191 -8.25 5.26 22.70
N MET A 192 -8.01 3.99 22.38
CA MET A 192 -8.78 2.87 22.92
C MET A 192 -8.65 2.78 24.44
N LEU A 193 -7.45 2.98 24.98
CA LEU A 193 -7.21 3.00 26.42
C LEU A 193 -8.00 4.14 27.10
N GLU A 194 -7.91 5.36 26.59
CA GLU A 194 -8.65 6.53 27.10
C GLU A 194 -10.17 6.28 27.11
N MET A 195 -10.71 5.75 26.02
CA MET A 195 -12.13 5.43 25.90
C MET A 195 -12.53 4.33 26.90
N SER A 196 -11.68 3.32 27.09
CA SER A 196 -11.91 2.23 28.05
C SER A 196 -11.92 2.73 29.47
N LEU A 197 -10.96 3.57 29.84
CA LEU A 197 -10.88 4.20 31.16
C LEU A 197 -12.11 5.08 31.45
N ALA A 198 -12.48 5.94 30.50
CA ALA A 198 -13.66 6.77 30.62
C ALA A 198 -14.92 5.92 30.84
N ARG A 199 -15.10 4.88 29.99
CA ARG A 199 -16.24 3.97 30.10
C ARG A 199 -16.26 3.21 31.42
N ALA A 200 -15.13 2.74 31.91
CA ALA A 200 -15.02 2.00 33.16
C ALA A 200 -15.41 2.86 34.39
N ASN A 201 -15.09 4.15 34.35
CA ASN A 201 -15.46 5.09 35.40
C ASN A 201 -16.92 5.55 35.32
N ASP A 202 -17.46 5.71 34.09
CA ASP A 202 -18.81 6.22 33.89
C ASP A 202 -19.90 5.13 34.03
N ARG A 203 -19.61 3.88 33.62
CA ARG A 203 -20.61 2.80 33.65
C ARG A 203 -20.87 2.31 35.07
N ILE A 204 -22.07 2.58 35.58
CA ILE A 204 -22.55 2.09 36.88
C ILE A 204 -23.25 0.74 36.71
N THR A 205 -22.87 -0.27 37.51
CA THR A 205 -23.56 -1.54 37.66
C THR A 205 -23.59 -1.95 39.13
N PHE A 206 -24.74 -2.40 39.63
CA PHE A 206 -24.93 -2.74 41.07
C PHE A 206 -24.47 -1.59 41.98
N GLY A 207 -24.83 -0.36 41.68
CA GLY A 207 -24.57 0.84 42.45
C GLY A 207 -23.11 1.36 42.47
N LYS A 208 -22.22 0.81 41.66
CA LYS A 208 -20.80 1.21 41.63
C LYS A 208 -20.26 1.27 40.18
N PRO A 209 -19.28 2.16 39.90
CA PRO A 209 -18.55 2.12 38.64
C PRO A 209 -17.90 0.74 38.42
N ILE A 210 -17.87 0.27 37.14
CA ILE A 210 -17.24 -1.02 36.87
C ILE A 210 -15.73 -0.98 37.15
N ALA A 211 -15.09 0.20 37.08
CA ALA A 211 -13.70 0.41 37.48
C ALA A 211 -13.40 0.04 38.96
N SER A 212 -14.42 -0.02 39.83
CA SER A 212 -14.22 -0.45 41.21
C SER A 212 -13.95 -1.95 41.38
N ARG A 213 -14.14 -2.74 40.33
CA ARG A 213 -13.99 -4.20 40.36
C ARG A 213 -12.55 -4.58 40.02
N GLN A 214 -11.96 -5.46 40.85
CA GLN A 214 -10.56 -5.88 40.69
C GLN A 214 -10.22 -6.42 39.28
N MET A 215 -11.12 -7.15 38.63
CA MET A 215 -10.88 -7.71 37.29
C MET A 215 -10.94 -6.68 36.18
N ILE A 216 -11.37 -5.44 36.46
CA ILE A 216 -11.44 -4.34 35.47
C ILE A 216 -10.25 -3.38 35.65
N LYS A 217 -9.66 -3.33 36.83
CA LYS A 217 -8.47 -2.52 37.14
C LYS A 217 -7.23 -3.09 36.43
#